data_32712e374be4b89062704da8df8800c4
#
_entry.id   32712e374be4b89062704da8df8800c4
#
_cell.length_a   1.000
_cell.length_b   1.000
_cell.length_c   1.000
_cell.angle_alpha   90.00
_cell.angle_beta   90.00
_cell.angle_gamma   90.00
#
_symmetry.space_group_name_H-M   'P 1'
#
loop_
_entity.id
_entity.type
_entity.pdbx_description
1 polymer ?
#
loop_
_entity_poly.entity_id
_entity_poly.type
_entity_poly.pdbx_seq_one_letter_code
_entity_poly.pdbx_strand_id
1 'polypeptide(L)'
;YLEDSGKWTYDCAARTFTADAARNVEWLTAQLAALDPDLAHRFCVRDAGNLCWGMDAQALSDVIKRADLFLNISCNCQLREEYLDIPVKALIDSDPLYTQQSVPEYVQGTLDEPTTWVIDQLRRHDLFFSFGENIGRPGCLVPAAVFDWKPTRQPIVLDCWDPSSPPRRPVFNTVMSWRP
;
A
#
# COMPACT_ATOMS: atom_id res chain seq x y z
N TYR A 1 6.62 -5.09 8.91
CA TYR A 1 5.64 -5.08 7.80
C TYR A 1 4.28 -5.55 8.28
N LEU A 2 3.23 -4.85 7.88
CA LEU A 2 1.84 -5.22 8.18
C LEU A 2 1.04 -5.27 6.87
N GLU A 3 0.34 -6.37 6.64
CA GLU A 3 -0.70 -6.53 5.62
C GLU A 3 -2.04 -6.72 6.33
N ASP A 4 -2.97 -5.78 6.14
CA ASP A 4 -4.29 -5.80 6.79
C ASP A 4 -5.33 -5.13 5.88
N SER A 5 -5.52 -5.71 4.70
CA SER A 5 -6.48 -5.19 3.72
C SER A 5 -7.93 -5.55 4.04
N GLY A 6 -8.15 -6.55 4.89
CA GLY A 6 -9.46 -7.14 5.14
C GLY A 6 -10.06 -7.87 3.93
N LYS A 7 -9.27 -8.05 2.87
CA LYS A 7 -9.70 -8.69 1.60
C LYS A 7 -9.19 -10.12 1.51
N TRP A 8 -9.84 -10.89 0.66
CA TRP A 8 -9.35 -12.20 0.26
C TRP A 8 -8.03 -12.05 -0.49
N THR A 9 -7.11 -12.97 -0.24
CA THR A 9 -5.82 -13.04 -0.92
C THR A 9 -5.93 -13.85 -2.21
N TYR A 10 -5.09 -13.56 -3.22
CA TYR A 10 -5.03 -14.34 -4.45
C TYR A 10 -4.04 -15.50 -4.31
N ASP A 11 -4.52 -16.74 -4.41
CA ASP A 11 -3.68 -17.93 -4.51
C ASP A 11 -3.26 -18.16 -5.96
N CYS A 12 -1.99 -17.89 -6.27
CA CYS A 12 -1.44 -18.03 -7.62
C CYS A 12 -1.44 -19.48 -8.12
N ALA A 13 -1.34 -20.48 -7.24
CA ALA A 13 -1.35 -21.88 -7.65
C ALA A 13 -2.76 -22.40 -7.92
N ALA A 14 -3.72 -22.03 -7.09
CA ALA A 14 -5.14 -22.34 -7.30
C ALA A 14 -5.81 -21.41 -8.32
N ARG A 15 -5.17 -20.28 -8.67
CA ARG A 15 -5.69 -19.23 -9.57
C ARG A 15 -7.06 -18.70 -9.12
N THR A 16 -7.23 -18.49 -7.83
CA THR A 16 -8.48 -18.03 -7.25
C THR A 16 -8.24 -17.17 -6.03
N PHE A 17 -9.25 -16.42 -5.61
CA PHE A 17 -9.23 -15.72 -4.34
C PHE A 17 -9.65 -16.65 -3.21
N THR A 18 -8.99 -16.52 -2.06
CA THR A 18 -9.24 -17.30 -0.85
C THR A 18 -9.13 -16.45 0.40
N ALA A 19 -9.86 -16.82 1.44
CA ALA A 19 -9.71 -16.23 2.77
C ALA A 19 -8.47 -16.78 3.51
N ASP A 20 -7.97 -17.95 3.10
CA ASP A 20 -6.78 -18.58 3.69
C ASP A 20 -5.50 -17.98 3.11
N ALA A 21 -4.73 -17.28 3.95
CA ALA A 21 -3.48 -16.65 3.58
C ALA A 21 -2.24 -17.55 3.71
N ALA A 22 -2.38 -18.79 4.19
CA ALA A 22 -1.25 -19.64 4.59
C ALA A 22 -0.15 -19.73 3.54
N ARG A 23 -0.49 -19.99 2.28
CA ARG A 23 0.49 -20.13 1.18
C ARG A 23 1.20 -18.81 0.86
N ASN A 24 0.47 -17.70 0.88
CA ASN A 24 1.05 -16.38 0.62
C ASN A 24 1.98 -15.98 1.76
N VAL A 25 1.62 -16.32 2.99
CA VAL A 25 2.45 -16.10 4.19
C VAL A 25 3.73 -16.93 4.13
N GLU A 26 3.64 -18.21 3.75
CA GLU A 26 4.83 -19.07 3.56
C GLU A 26 5.80 -18.46 2.53
N TRP A 27 5.27 -18.04 1.39
CA TRP A 27 6.07 -17.38 0.36
C TRP A 27 6.68 -16.07 0.87
N LEU A 28 5.89 -15.20 1.52
CA LEU A 28 6.36 -13.92 2.07
C LEU A 28 7.48 -14.14 3.10
N THR A 29 7.31 -15.10 4.00
CA THR A 29 8.31 -15.46 5.01
C THR A 29 9.64 -15.83 4.37
N ALA A 30 9.58 -16.66 3.33
CA ALA A 30 10.79 -17.06 2.59
C ALA A 30 11.47 -15.87 1.90
N GLN A 31 10.71 -14.94 1.30
CA GLN A 31 11.28 -13.75 0.66
C GLN A 31 11.91 -12.80 1.69
N LEU A 32 11.24 -12.56 2.82
CA LEU A 32 11.76 -11.72 3.88
C LEU A 32 13.03 -12.31 4.49
N ALA A 33 13.05 -13.61 4.75
CA ALA A 33 14.24 -14.32 5.26
C ALA A 33 15.43 -14.28 4.29
N ALA A 34 15.17 -14.26 2.98
CA ALA A 34 16.21 -14.14 1.97
C ALA A 34 16.85 -12.74 1.91
N LEU A 35 16.09 -11.70 2.29
CA LEU A 35 16.60 -10.34 2.40
C LEU A 35 17.39 -10.15 3.71
N ASP A 36 16.79 -10.56 4.80
CA ASP A 36 17.38 -10.51 6.15
C ASP A 36 16.63 -11.54 7.02
N PRO A 37 17.34 -12.52 7.64
CA PRO A 37 16.70 -13.52 8.50
C PRO A 37 15.82 -12.93 9.62
N ASP A 38 16.18 -11.77 10.16
CA ASP A 38 15.38 -11.10 11.20
C ASP A 38 14.02 -10.62 10.69
N LEU A 39 13.89 -10.32 9.40
CA LEU A 39 12.63 -9.85 8.82
C LEU A 39 11.56 -10.95 8.79
N ALA A 40 11.96 -12.22 8.75
CA ALA A 40 11.04 -13.36 8.82
C ALA A 40 10.18 -13.39 10.09
N HIS A 41 10.58 -12.64 11.13
CA HIS A 41 9.87 -12.53 12.41
C HIS A 41 9.28 -11.13 12.66
N ARG A 42 9.43 -10.20 11.70
CA ARG A 42 9.01 -8.79 11.85
C ARG A 42 7.88 -8.43 10.88
N PHE A 43 6.94 -9.34 10.71
CA PHE A 43 5.76 -9.07 9.91
C PHE A 43 4.50 -9.63 10.56
N CYS A 44 3.36 -9.07 10.19
CA CYS A 44 2.04 -9.63 10.44
C CYS A 44 1.20 -9.52 9.16
N VAL A 45 0.58 -10.62 8.77
CA VAL A 45 -0.52 -10.64 7.80
C VAL A 45 -1.79 -10.92 8.58
N ARG A 46 -2.76 -10.01 8.53
CA ARG A 46 -4.10 -10.23 9.07
C ARG A 46 -5.01 -10.58 7.89
N ASP A 47 -5.44 -11.82 7.84
CA ASP A 47 -6.30 -12.32 6.76
C ASP A 47 -7.75 -11.82 6.86
N ALA A 48 -8.57 -12.16 5.87
CA ALA A 48 -9.98 -11.79 5.83
C ALA A 48 -10.82 -12.34 7.00
N GLY A 49 -10.33 -13.37 7.67
CA GLY A 49 -10.92 -13.94 8.89
C GLY A 49 -10.41 -13.28 10.18
N ASN A 50 -9.55 -12.25 10.08
CA ASN A 50 -8.84 -11.61 11.19
C ASN A 50 -7.83 -12.52 11.92
N LEU A 51 -7.41 -13.62 11.32
CA LEU A 51 -6.32 -14.43 11.82
C LEU A 51 -4.98 -13.74 11.53
N CYS A 52 -4.12 -13.61 12.54
CA CYS A 52 -2.78 -13.06 12.39
C CYS A 52 -1.78 -14.17 12.08
N TRP A 53 -0.96 -13.93 11.06
CA TRP A 53 0.15 -14.79 10.63
C TRP A 53 1.46 -14.03 10.80
N GLY A 54 2.53 -14.73 11.15
CA GLY A 54 3.80 -14.11 11.55
C GLY A 54 3.76 -13.70 13.01
N MET A 55 3.68 -12.41 13.32
CA MET A 55 3.37 -11.96 14.69
C MET A 55 1.96 -12.35 15.07
N ASP A 56 1.77 -12.77 16.33
CA ASP A 56 0.44 -12.94 16.88
C ASP A 56 -0.23 -11.59 17.18
N ALA A 57 -1.52 -11.63 17.53
CA ALA A 57 -2.31 -10.42 17.77
C ALA A 57 -1.77 -9.58 18.96
N GLN A 58 -1.20 -10.23 19.99
CA GLN A 58 -0.63 -9.51 21.13
C GLN A 58 0.66 -8.80 20.75
N ALA A 59 1.57 -9.47 20.05
CA ALA A 59 2.81 -8.89 19.55
C ALA A 59 2.52 -7.72 18.57
N LEU A 60 1.53 -7.87 17.70
CA LEU A 60 1.08 -6.77 16.82
C LEU A 60 0.57 -5.59 17.64
N SER A 61 -0.29 -5.81 18.64
CA SER A 61 -0.80 -4.75 19.52
C SER A 61 0.33 -4.01 20.23
N ASP A 62 1.36 -4.72 20.70
CA ASP A 62 2.51 -4.12 21.36
C ASP A 62 3.38 -3.30 20.41
N VAL A 63 3.48 -3.69 19.14
CA VAL A 63 4.13 -2.88 18.09
C VAL A 63 3.34 -1.60 17.84
N ILE A 64 2.02 -1.70 17.63
CA ILE A 64 1.14 -0.56 17.38
C ILE A 64 1.24 0.49 18.49
N LYS A 65 1.18 0.07 19.75
CA LYS A 65 1.27 0.97 20.92
C LYS A 65 2.59 1.74 21.03
N ARG A 66 3.66 1.23 20.41
CA ARG A 66 5.01 1.83 20.44
C ARG A 66 5.36 2.53 19.14
N ALA A 67 4.50 2.44 18.12
CA ALA A 67 4.76 3.04 16.83
C ALA A 67 4.57 4.56 16.88
N ASP A 68 5.56 5.29 16.39
CA ASP A 68 5.48 6.74 16.21
C ASP A 68 4.91 7.11 14.84
N LEU A 69 5.00 6.18 13.87
CA LEU A 69 4.58 6.39 12.49
C LEU A 69 3.90 5.13 11.95
N PHE A 70 2.74 5.33 11.33
CA PHE A 70 2.11 4.35 10.47
C PHE A 70 2.26 4.78 9.01
N LEU A 71 2.94 3.96 8.22
CA LEU A 71 3.14 4.22 6.80
C LEU A 71 2.25 3.30 5.97
N ASN A 72 1.21 3.86 5.37
CA ASN A 72 0.26 3.14 4.53
C ASN A 72 0.61 3.33 3.05
N ILE A 73 0.90 2.24 2.36
CA ILE A 73 1.27 2.28 0.95
C ILE A 73 0.06 1.87 0.12
N SER A 74 -0.32 2.71 -0.83
CA SER A 74 -1.46 2.50 -1.76
C SER A 74 -2.80 2.26 -1.06
N CYS A 75 -2.96 2.70 0.18
CA CYS A 75 -4.15 2.45 1.00
C CYS A 75 -4.52 0.96 1.12
N ASN A 76 -3.53 0.07 1.03
CA ASN A 76 -3.77 -1.37 1.12
C ASN A 76 -4.07 -1.86 2.53
N CYS A 77 -3.73 -1.09 3.56
CA CYS A 77 -4.07 -1.38 4.93
C CYS A 77 -5.29 -0.56 5.35
N GLN A 78 -6.33 -1.22 5.88
CA GLN A 78 -7.44 -0.52 6.49
C GLN A 78 -6.99 0.17 7.77
N LEU A 79 -7.33 1.45 7.95
CA LEU A 79 -7.12 2.14 9.21
C LEU A 79 -8.18 1.70 10.23
N ARG A 80 -7.88 0.65 10.97
CA ARG A 80 -8.69 0.20 12.09
C ARG A 80 -8.56 1.17 13.27
N GLU A 81 -9.49 1.14 14.20
CA GLU A 81 -9.46 2.01 15.38
C GLU A 81 -8.15 1.91 16.16
N GLU A 82 -7.58 0.71 16.26
CA GLU A 82 -6.31 0.47 16.96
C GLU A 82 -5.09 1.15 16.33
N TYR A 83 -5.16 1.57 15.04
CA TYR A 83 -4.08 2.30 14.37
C TYR A 83 -4.21 3.81 14.51
N LEU A 84 -5.38 4.30 14.92
CA LEU A 84 -5.65 5.74 14.98
C LEU A 84 -4.89 6.45 16.09
N ASP A 85 -4.54 5.73 17.15
CA ASP A 85 -3.75 6.26 18.25
C ASP A 85 -2.26 6.45 17.91
N ILE A 86 -1.80 5.92 16.76
CA ILE A 86 -0.43 6.15 16.29
C ILE A 86 -0.29 7.64 15.95
N PRO A 87 0.72 8.35 16.50
CA PRO A 87 0.83 9.80 16.41
C PRO A 87 0.81 10.35 14.98
N VAL A 88 1.46 9.68 14.04
CA VAL A 88 1.53 10.10 12.64
C VAL A 88 1.12 8.96 11.71
N LYS A 89 0.15 9.20 10.85
CA LYS A 89 -0.31 8.29 9.81
C LYS A 89 -0.04 8.93 8.46
N ALA A 90 0.90 8.36 7.70
CA ALA A 90 1.27 8.84 6.37
C ALA A 90 0.79 7.89 5.28
N LEU A 91 0.12 8.44 4.29
CA LEU A 91 -0.25 7.72 3.06
C LEU A 91 0.79 7.97 1.98
N ILE A 92 1.24 6.91 1.30
CA ILE A 92 1.98 6.99 0.04
C ILE A 92 1.10 6.44 -1.06
N ASP A 93 0.59 7.31 -1.91
CA ASP A 93 -0.20 6.94 -3.08
C ASP A 93 0.75 6.56 -4.24
N SER A 94 0.72 5.28 -4.63
CA SER A 94 1.54 4.74 -5.72
C SER A 94 0.85 4.80 -7.08
N ASP A 95 -0.46 5.01 -7.10
CA ASP A 95 -1.31 5.00 -8.29
C ASP A 95 -2.03 6.35 -8.47
N PRO A 96 -1.26 7.43 -8.76
CA PRO A 96 -1.84 8.75 -8.93
C PRO A 96 -2.91 8.76 -10.02
N LEU A 97 -3.97 9.52 -9.78
CA LEU A 97 -5.22 9.59 -10.50
C LEU A 97 -6.29 8.64 -9.92
N TYR A 98 -6.03 7.35 -9.73
CA TYR A 98 -7.04 6.43 -9.19
C TYR A 98 -7.57 6.88 -7.82
N THR A 99 -6.66 7.31 -6.95
CA THR A 99 -7.02 7.83 -5.62
C THR A 99 -7.74 9.18 -5.72
N GLN A 100 -7.33 10.04 -6.64
CA GLN A 100 -7.80 11.43 -6.70
C GLN A 100 -9.07 11.61 -7.55
N GLN A 101 -9.37 10.71 -8.48
CA GLN A 101 -10.45 10.90 -9.45
C GLN A 101 -11.84 11.00 -8.80
N SER A 102 -12.07 10.34 -7.67
CA SER A 102 -13.35 10.35 -6.97
C SER A 102 -13.48 11.48 -5.94
N VAL A 103 -12.44 12.28 -5.74
CA VAL A 103 -12.46 13.37 -4.75
C VAL A 103 -13.46 14.48 -5.10
N PRO A 104 -13.62 14.90 -6.37
CA PRO A 104 -14.62 15.91 -6.72
C PRO A 104 -16.06 15.49 -6.38
N GLU A 105 -16.44 14.25 -6.71
CA GLU A 105 -17.77 13.70 -6.41
C GLU A 105 -17.97 13.52 -4.90
N TYR A 106 -16.92 13.13 -4.18
CA TYR A 106 -16.95 13.07 -2.71
C TYR A 106 -17.29 14.45 -2.11
N VAL A 107 -16.62 15.51 -2.56
CA VAL A 107 -16.85 16.89 -2.08
C VAL A 107 -18.28 17.34 -2.40
N GLN A 108 -18.85 16.89 -3.52
CA GLN A 108 -20.23 17.19 -3.91
C GLN A 108 -21.27 16.30 -3.23
N GLY A 109 -20.85 15.23 -2.52
CA GLY A 109 -21.75 14.28 -1.88
C GLY A 109 -22.51 13.39 -2.87
N THR A 110 -21.95 13.14 -4.03
CA THR A 110 -22.58 12.36 -5.11
C THR A 110 -22.03 10.95 -5.28
N LEU A 111 -21.04 10.57 -4.45
CA LEU A 111 -20.47 9.23 -4.47
C LEU A 111 -21.40 8.18 -3.86
N ASP A 112 -21.26 6.95 -4.33
CA ASP A 112 -21.84 5.78 -3.68
C ASP A 112 -21.15 5.48 -2.33
N GLU A 113 -21.82 4.73 -1.49
CA GLU A 113 -21.34 4.33 -0.15
C GLU A 113 -19.95 3.68 -0.16
N PRO A 114 -19.67 2.67 -1.01
CA PRO A 114 -18.34 2.02 -1.02
C PRO A 114 -17.19 2.98 -1.34
N THR A 115 -17.40 3.88 -2.31
CA THR A 115 -16.38 4.85 -2.72
C THR A 115 -16.21 5.95 -1.68
N THR A 116 -17.30 6.41 -1.07
CA THR A 116 -17.29 7.35 0.07
C THR A 116 -16.45 6.78 1.21
N TRP A 117 -16.66 5.51 1.56
CA TRP A 117 -15.88 4.85 2.61
C TRP A 117 -14.37 4.86 2.30
N VAL A 118 -13.95 4.62 1.05
CA VAL A 118 -12.53 4.69 0.67
C VAL A 118 -11.94 6.08 0.93
N ILE A 119 -12.63 7.14 0.51
CA ILE A 119 -12.17 8.52 0.75
C ILE A 119 -12.14 8.84 2.25
N ASP A 120 -13.10 8.36 3.03
CA ASP A 120 -13.08 8.52 4.48
C ASP A 120 -11.89 7.81 5.13
N GLN A 121 -11.50 6.64 4.64
CA GLN A 121 -10.26 5.98 5.07
C GLN A 121 -9.02 6.83 4.75
N LEU A 122 -8.96 7.44 3.56
CA LEU A 122 -7.86 8.34 3.19
C LEU A 122 -7.77 9.53 4.15
N ARG A 123 -8.89 10.17 4.49
CA ARG A 123 -8.96 11.33 5.39
C ARG A 123 -8.49 11.07 6.82
N ARG A 124 -8.36 9.83 7.23
CA ARG A 124 -7.84 9.43 8.55
C ARG A 124 -6.31 9.50 8.65
N HIS A 125 -5.62 9.81 7.53
CA HIS A 125 -4.17 10.05 7.51
C HIS A 125 -3.84 11.51 7.79
N ASP A 126 -2.64 11.77 8.32
CA ASP A 126 -2.15 13.09 8.66
C ASP A 126 -1.27 13.69 7.56
N LEU A 127 -0.59 12.82 6.79
CA LEU A 127 0.33 13.21 5.72
C LEU A 127 0.02 12.45 4.43
N PHE A 128 0.13 13.15 3.31
CA PHE A 128 -0.18 12.59 1.98
C PHE A 128 0.99 12.74 1.04
N PHE A 129 1.50 11.64 0.54
CA PHE A 129 2.55 11.59 -0.48
C PHE A 129 2.02 10.90 -1.72
N SER A 130 2.45 11.32 -2.91
CA SER A 130 2.09 10.66 -4.16
C SER A 130 3.27 10.59 -5.12
N PHE A 131 3.31 9.53 -5.93
CA PHE A 131 4.23 9.41 -7.06
C PHE A 131 3.87 10.37 -8.20
N GLY A 132 2.70 11.00 -8.14
CA GLY A 132 2.28 12.06 -9.06
C GLY A 132 2.98 13.38 -8.78
N GLU A 133 4.21 13.56 -9.24
CA GLU A 133 5.07 14.74 -8.95
C GLU A 133 4.43 16.08 -9.33
N ASN A 134 3.44 16.08 -10.23
CA ASN A 134 2.80 17.30 -10.73
C ASN A 134 1.43 17.58 -10.10
N ILE A 135 0.94 16.75 -9.20
CA ILE A 135 -0.35 16.99 -8.52
C ILE A 135 -0.30 18.35 -7.82
N GLY A 136 -1.33 19.17 -8.04
CA GLY A 136 -1.41 20.53 -7.50
C GLY A 136 -0.59 21.60 -8.24
N ARG A 137 0.18 21.24 -9.29
CA ARG A 137 0.90 22.22 -10.12
C ARG A 137 0.05 22.73 -11.28
N PRO A 138 0.35 23.94 -11.80
CA PRO A 138 -0.35 24.47 -12.97
C PRO A 138 -0.31 23.50 -14.17
N GLY A 139 -1.44 23.24 -14.78
CA GLY A 139 -1.58 22.32 -15.93
C GLY A 139 -1.75 20.84 -15.56
N CYS A 140 -1.68 20.46 -14.30
CA CYS A 140 -2.04 19.13 -13.87
C CYS A 140 -3.56 18.99 -13.79
N LEU A 141 -4.11 17.96 -14.46
CA LEU A 141 -5.55 17.68 -14.45
C LEU A 141 -5.99 16.77 -13.31
N VAL A 142 -5.06 16.21 -12.56
CA VAL A 142 -5.36 15.34 -11.41
C VAL A 142 -5.91 16.19 -10.27
N PRO A 143 -7.12 15.90 -9.75
CA PRO A 143 -7.70 16.66 -8.66
C PRO A 143 -6.87 16.56 -7.36
N ALA A 144 -6.53 17.70 -6.77
CA ALA A 144 -5.79 17.74 -5.50
C ALA A 144 -6.63 18.26 -4.31
N ALA A 145 -7.88 18.61 -4.55
CA ALA A 145 -8.70 19.60 -3.85
C ALA A 145 -8.86 19.45 -2.32
N VAL A 146 -8.68 18.25 -1.73
CA VAL A 146 -8.92 18.05 -0.27
C VAL A 146 -7.70 17.53 0.47
N PHE A 147 -6.64 17.14 -0.24
CA PHE A 147 -5.43 16.59 0.36
C PHE A 147 -4.20 17.41 -0.06
N ASP A 148 -3.33 17.71 0.89
CA ASP A 148 -2.04 18.37 0.64
C ASP A 148 -1.01 17.33 0.16
N TRP A 149 -1.06 16.99 -1.13
CA TRP A 149 -0.17 16.02 -1.74
C TRP A 149 1.26 16.53 -1.83
N LYS A 150 2.18 15.80 -1.22
CA LYS A 150 3.61 16.01 -1.32
C LYS A 150 4.20 15.05 -2.36
N PRO A 151 5.02 15.53 -3.30
CA PRO A 151 5.63 14.66 -4.29
C PRO A 151 6.64 13.71 -3.64
N THR A 152 6.59 12.45 -4.04
CA THR A 152 7.60 11.45 -3.70
C THR A 152 7.88 10.57 -4.92
N ARG A 153 8.83 9.64 -4.79
CA ARG A 153 9.22 8.72 -5.86
C ARG A 153 9.26 7.31 -5.36
N GLN A 154 9.11 6.37 -6.29
CA GLN A 154 9.33 4.97 -6.00
C GLN A 154 10.75 4.76 -5.46
N PRO A 155 10.92 4.02 -4.36
CA PRO A 155 12.25 3.66 -3.89
C PRO A 155 12.89 2.70 -4.89
N ILE A 156 14.15 2.98 -5.24
CA ILE A 156 14.97 2.12 -6.10
C ILE A 156 16.21 1.72 -5.31
N VAL A 157 16.38 0.43 -5.10
CA VAL A 157 17.59 -0.11 -4.48
C VAL A 157 18.63 -0.30 -5.57
N LEU A 158 19.56 0.64 -5.69
CA LEU A 158 20.53 0.68 -6.79
C LEU A 158 21.40 -0.57 -6.85
N ASP A 159 21.75 -1.16 -5.71
CA ASP A 159 22.56 -2.37 -5.62
C ASP A 159 21.90 -3.59 -6.25
N CYS A 160 20.57 -3.56 -6.45
CA CYS A 160 19.84 -4.61 -7.16
C CYS A 160 19.91 -4.47 -8.69
N TRP A 161 20.50 -3.38 -9.19
CA TRP A 161 20.62 -3.11 -10.62
C TRP A 161 22.08 -3.17 -11.05
N ASP A 162 22.43 -4.18 -11.86
CA ASP A 162 23.77 -4.29 -12.44
C ASP A 162 23.82 -3.60 -13.81
N PRO A 163 24.48 -2.43 -13.93
CA PRO A 163 24.64 -1.74 -15.19
C PRO A 163 25.77 -2.32 -16.08
N SER A 164 26.48 -3.35 -15.61
CA SER A 164 27.69 -3.87 -16.27
C SER A 164 27.41 -4.62 -17.58
N SER A 165 26.16 -5.01 -17.81
CA SER A 165 25.75 -5.70 -19.03
C SER A 165 25.00 -4.75 -19.96
N PRO A 166 25.67 -4.11 -20.94
CA PRO A 166 24.95 -3.28 -21.90
C PRO A 166 23.95 -4.12 -22.68
N PRO A 167 22.79 -3.55 -23.03
CA PRO A 167 21.77 -4.27 -23.77
C PRO A 167 22.32 -4.75 -25.10
N ARG A 168 22.09 -6.02 -25.45
CA ARG A 168 22.51 -6.60 -26.73
C ARG A 168 21.91 -5.87 -27.95
N ARG A 169 20.82 -5.16 -27.75
CA ARG A 169 20.15 -4.30 -28.72
C ARG A 169 19.63 -3.06 -28.00
N PRO A 170 19.73 -1.86 -28.61
CA PRO A 170 19.17 -0.63 -28.06
C PRO A 170 17.64 -0.62 -28.27
N VAL A 171 16.92 -1.34 -27.45
CA VAL A 171 15.45 -1.46 -27.54
C VAL A 171 14.83 -0.83 -26.31
N PHE A 172 13.86 0.04 -26.51
CA PHE A 172 13.02 0.52 -25.44
C PHE A 172 11.87 -0.46 -25.23
N ASN A 173 11.67 -0.88 -23.98
CA ASN A 173 10.60 -1.79 -23.59
C ASN A 173 9.68 -1.09 -22.60
N THR A 174 8.40 -1.45 -22.65
CA THR A 174 7.43 -1.11 -21.62
C THR A 174 6.69 -2.36 -21.21
N VAL A 175 6.33 -2.43 -19.94
CA VAL A 175 5.45 -3.47 -19.39
C VAL A 175 4.19 -2.75 -18.91
N MET A 176 3.06 -3.17 -19.38
CA MET A 176 1.77 -2.60 -18.98
C MET A 176 0.71 -3.69 -18.86
N SER A 177 -0.26 -3.48 -17.99
CA SER A 177 -1.51 -4.23 -18.01
C SER A 177 -2.46 -3.56 -19.01
N TRP A 178 -2.94 -4.32 -20.01
CA TRP A 178 -3.85 -3.82 -21.02
C TRP A 178 -5.33 -3.94 -20.62
N ARG A 179 -5.59 -4.78 -19.61
CA ARG A 179 -6.92 -4.97 -19.01
C ARG A 179 -6.80 -4.83 -17.50
N PRO A 180 -7.65 -4.02 -16.88
CA PRO A 180 -7.71 -3.91 -15.43
C PRO A 180 -8.24 -5.20 -14.80
#